data_f1955d1a441e752e773c3ec53f7c1446
#
_entry.id   f1955d1a441e752e773c3ec53f7c1446
#
_cell.length_a   1.000
_cell.length_b   1.000
_cell.length_c   1.000
_cell.angle_alpha   90.00
_cell.angle_beta   90.00
_cell.angle_gamma   90.00
#
_symmetry.space_group_name_H-M   'P 1'
#
loop_
_entity.id
_entity.type
_entity.pdbx_description
1 polymer ?
#
loop_
_entity_poly.entity_id
_entity_poly.type
_entity_poly.pdbx_seq_one_letter_code
_entity_poly.pdbx_strand_id
1 'polypeptide(L)'
;GLKIQDVLLHQARLSPFIVCYKETLTPGTNTPNPAIYSEKSKPGFTIRVADKMYMRDDWPDTMLDRIAKSPLGAKNKYVYSDNDFILLGKIVEAISGLTLDQFAQKNFYNKIGMYSTGFNPRNRFQAECLVPTETDNYFRHQTVMGDVHDEGAAMFRGVSGHAGLFSNAYDLSLLYQMLLNGGELNGERYLKPETIKLFTSYNSDISRRGLGFDKPEMNPDKDSPVCGCVSYLSFGHTGFTGTLVWADPSKQLIYVFLS
;
A
#
# COMPACT_ATOMS: atom_id res chain seq x y z
N GLY A 1 -17.97 6.31 15.56
CA GLY A 1 -17.37 5.92 14.28
C GLY A 1 -15.84 5.92 14.37
N LEU A 2 -15.16 5.36 13.40
CA LEU A 2 -13.70 5.40 13.31
C LEU A 2 -13.24 6.82 12.92
N LYS A 3 -12.13 7.27 13.49
CA LYS A 3 -11.52 8.55 13.10
C LYS A 3 -10.41 8.28 12.08
N ILE A 4 -10.28 9.13 11.07
CA ILE A 4 -9.24 9.02 10.03
C ILE A 4 -7.84 9.00 10.67
N GLN A 5 -7.62 9.80 11.70
CA GLN A 5 -6.36 9.81 12.44
C GLN A 5 -6.02 8.44 13.05
N ASP A 6 -7.01 7.79 13.70
CA ASP A 6 -6.82 6.46 14.30
C ASP A 6 -6.50 5.41 13.23
N VAL A 7 -7.12 5.52 12.05
CA VAL A 7 -6.86 4.66 10.89
C VAL A 7 -5.43 4.85 10.37
N LEU A 8 -4.98 6.10 10.18
CA LEU A 8 -3.62 6.42 9.75
C LEU A 8 -2.54 5.96 10.75
N LEU A 9 -2.90 5.84 12.03
CA LEU A 9 -2.00 5.39 13.11
C LEU A 9 -2.08 3.90 13.41
N HIS A 10 -2.90 3.13 12.70
CA HIS A 10 -3.18 1.72 13.00
C HIS A 10 -3.74 1.53 14.44
N GLN A 11 -4.61 2.43 14.86
CA GLN A 11 -5.27 2.44 16.17
C GLN A 11 -6.79 2.40 16.05
N ALA A 12 -7.31 2.17 14.84
CA ALA A 12 -8.75 2.09 14.55
C ALA A 12 -9.39 0.79 15.03
N ARG A 13 -8.62 -0.12 15.63
CA ARG A 13 -9.10 -1.39 16.20
C ARG A 13 -9.51 -2.42 15.14
N LEU A 14 -9.15 -2.22 13.88
CA LEU A 14 -9.40 -3.20 12.83
C LEU A 14 -8.46 -4.41 12.99
N SER A 15 -8.90 -5.57 12.50
CA SER A 15 -8.04 -6.75 12.43
C SER A 15 -6.87 -6.48 11.48
N PRO A 16 -5.70 -7.13 11.66
CA PRO A 16 -4.53 -6.92 10.80
C PRO A 16 -4.86 -7.09 9.32
N PHE A 17 -5.55 -8.17 8.97
CA PHE A 17 -6.00 -8.50 7.62
C PHE A 17 -7.14 -9.52 7.67
N ILE A 18 -7.79 -9.73 6.54
CA ILE A 18 -8.78 -10.78 6.32
C ILE A 18 -8.33 -11.62 5.13
N VAL A 19 -8.07 -12.91 5.34
CA VAL A 19 -7.52 -13.81 4.32
C VAL A 19 -8.63 -14.25 3.35
N CYS A 20 -9.16 -13.30 2.58
CA CYS A 20 -10.29 -13.55 1.68
C CYS A 20 -9.97 -14.54 0.55
N TYR A 21 -8.73 -14.59 0.05
CA TYR A 21 -8.38 -15.47 -1.06
C TYR A 21 -8.61 -16.96 -0.74
N LYS A 22 -8.40 -17.39 0.51
CA LYS A 22 -8.63 -18.80 0.90
C LYS A 22 -10.07 -19.25 0.69
N GLU A 23 -11.03 -18.36 0.79
CA GLU A 23 -12.43 -18.66 0.57
C GLU A 23 -12.79 -18.76 -0.92
N THR A 24 -11.87 -18.32 -1.78
CA THR A 24 -12.02 -18.38 -3.22
C THR A 24 -11.41 -19.66 -3.83
N LEU A 25 -10.81 -20.50 -2.98
CA LEU A 25 -10.27 -21.79 -3.38
C LEU A 25 -11.35 -22.89 -3.32
N THR A 26 -11.13 -23.95 -4.06
CA THR A 26 -11.94 -25.17 -3.94
C THR A 26 -11.77 -25.77 -2.55
N PRO A 27 -12.85 -26.04 -1.80
CA PRO A 27 -12.76 -26.54 -0.44
C PRO A 27 -11.81 -27.73 -0.28
N GLY A 28 -10.91 -27.66 0.70
CA GLY A 28 -9.92 -28.71 0.99
C GLY A 28 -8.73 -28.76 0.03
N THR A 29 -8.59 -27.80 -0.86
CA THR A 29 -7.47 -27.70 -1.81
C THR A 29 -6.88 -26.30 -1.84
N ASN A 30 -5.74 -26.13 -2.54
CA ASN A 30 -5.19 -24.81 -2.89
C ASN A 30 -5.54 -24.42 -4.34
N THR A 31 -6.50 -25.08 -4.97
CA THR A 31 -6.87 -24.82 -6.36
C THR A 31 -7.91 -23.72 -6.45
N PRO A 32 -7.74 -22.70 -7.30
CA PRO A 32 -8.75 -21.68 -7.54
C PRO A 32 -10.10 -22.28 -7.95
N ASN A 33 -11.19 -21.81 -7.32
CA ASN A 33 -12.52 -22.35 -7.58
C ASN A 33 -13.03 -21.87 -8.95
N PRO A 34 -13.42 -22.75 -9.89
CA PRO A 34 -13.90 -22.37 -11.21
C PRO A 34 -15.20 -21.55 -11.20
N ALA A 35 -15.97 -21.58 -10.10
CA ALA A 35 -17.14 -20.71 -9.92
C ALA A 35 -16.76 -19.25 -9.62
N ILE A 36 -15.51 -19.00 -9.21
CA ILE A 36 -15.00 -17.69 -8.82
C ILE A 36 -13.95 -17.18 -9.79
N TYR A 37 -13.22 -18.08 -10.45
CA TYR A 37 -12.14 -17.73 -11.39
C TYR A 37 -12.39 -18.25 -12.81
N SER A 38 -11.86 -17.52 -13.78
CA SER A 38 -11.84 -17.88 -15.19
C SER A 38 -10.43 -17.66 -15.75
N GLU A 39 -9.98 -18.52 -16.65
CA GLU A 39 -8.70 -18.34 -17.35
C GLU A 39 -8.68 -17.15 -18.31
N LYS A 40 -9.85 -16.72 -18.76
CA LYS A 40 -10.03 -15.59 -19.70
C LYS A 40 -10.97 -14.55 -19.11
N SER A 41 -10.66 -13.29 -19.39
CA SER A 41 -11.60 -12.20 -19.11
C SER A 41 -12.91 -12.42 -19.89
N LYS A 42 -14.04 -12.32 -19.20
CA LYS A 42 -15.40 -12.44 -19.74
C LYS A 42 -16.37 -11.65 -18.87
N PRO A 43 -17.60 -11.36 -19.34
CA PRO A 43 -18.60 -10.69 -18.52
C PRO A 43 -18.78 -11.34 -17.16
N GLY A 44 -18.69 -10.56 -16.08
CA GLY A 44 -18.75 -11.01 -14.70
C GLY A 44 -17.43 -11.54 -14.13
N PHE A 45 -16.36 -11.66 -14.94
CA PHE A 45 -15.02 -12.12 -14.54
C PHE A 45 -13.96 -11.20 -15.18
N THR A 46 -13.89 -9.95 -14.75
CA THR A 46 -12.99 -8.96 -15.35
C THR A 46 -11.80 -8.61 -14.46
N ILE A 47 -11.81 -9.04 -13.19
CA ILE A 47 -10.76 -8.71 -12.22
C ILE A 47 -9.57 -9.63 -12.46
N ARG A 48 -8.51 -9.09 -13.07
CA ARG A 48 -7.24 -9.80 -13.23
C ARG A 48 -6.53 -9.92 -11.88
N VAL A 49 -6.25 -11.14 -11.45
CA VAL A 49 -5.52 -11.47 -10.21
C VAL A 49 -4.09 -11.92 -10.53
N ALA A 50 -3.93 -12.59 -11.67
CA ALA A 50 -2.64 -12.97 -12.23
C ALA A 50 -2.79 -13.33 -13.72
N ASP A 51 -1.75 -13.83 -14.36
CA ASP A 51 -1.86 -14.31 -15.74
C ASP A 51 -2.87 -15.47 -15.84
N LYS A 52 -3.75 -15.41 -16.84
CA LYS A 52 -4.84 -16.39 -17.03
C LYS A 52 -5.69 -16.66 -15.78
N MET A 53 -5.85 -15.66 -14.92
CA MET A 53 -6.64 -15.78 -13.70
C MET A 53 -7.47 -14.51 -13.48
N TYR A 54 -8.76 -14.62 -13.81
CA TYR A 54 -9.74 -13.52 -13.72
C TYR A 54 -10.83 -13.87 -12.73
N MET A 55 -10.95 -13.07 -11.69
CA MET A 55 -11.92 -13.25 -10.60
C MET A 55 -13.25 -12.59 -10.94
N ARG A 56 -14.32 -13.07 -10.33
CA ARG A 56 -15.66 -12.48 -10.37
C ARG A 56 -15.66 -11.04 -9.90
N ASP A 57 -16.48 -10.21 -10.53
CA ASP A 57 -16.52 -8.77 -10.33
C ASP A 57 -17.14 -8.32 -8.99
N ASP A 58 -17.88 -9.18 -8.30
CA ASP A 58 -18.56 -8.92 -7.02
C ASP A 58 -17.68 -9.14 -5.77
N TRP A 59 -16.49 -9.71 -5.92
CA TRP A 59 -15.63 -10.02 -4.78
C TRP A 59 -15.08 -8.80 -4.03
N PRO A 60 -14.69 -7.69 -4.67
CA PRO A 60 -14.26 -6.50 -3.94
C PRO A 60 -15.32 -5.99 -2.96
N ASP A 61 -16.59 -5.98 -3.35
CA ASP A 61 -17.69 -5.55 -2.48
C ASP A 61 -17.88 -6.53 -1.33
N THR A 62 -17.76 -7.84 -1.59
CA THR A 62 -17.76 -8.88 -0.55
C THR A 62 -16.64 -8.67 0.47
N MET A 63 -15.44 -8.34 0.02
CA MET A 63 -14.30 -8.07 0.90
C MET A 63 -14.53 -6.83 1.75
N LEU A 64 -15.02 -5.74 1.16
CA LEU A 64 -15.35 -4.50 1.88
C LEU A 64 -16.45 -4.72 2.93
N ASP A 65 -17.48 -5.48 2.60
CA ASP A 65 -18.54 -5.85 3.56
C ASP A 65 -17.98 -6.64 4.76
N ARG A 66 -17.05 -7.54 4.53
CA ARG A 66 -16.36 -8.28 5.59
C ARG A 66 -15.49 -7.39 6.48
N ILE A 67 -14.74 -6.45 5.88
CA ILE A 67 -13.97 -5.47 6.64
C ILE A 67 -14.92 -4.64 7.51
N ALA A 68 -16.00 -4.13 6.93
CA ALA A 68 -16.99 -3.31 7.64
C ALA A 68 -17.71 -4.04 8.79
N LYS A 69 -17.94 -5.34 8.64
CA LYS A 69 -18.60 -6.19 9.64
C LYS A 69 -17.62 -6.87 10.61
N SER A 70 -16.31 -6.72 10.41
CA SER A 70 -15.32 -7.35 11.28
C SER A 70 -15.41 -6.80 12.71
N PRO A 71 -15.23 -7.66 13.74
CA PRO A 71 -15.27 -7.21 15.12
C PRO A 71 -14.11 -6.26 15.40
N LEU A 72 -14.40 -5.19 16.14
CA LEU A 72 -13.37 -4.24 16.56
C LEU A 72 -12.58 -4.80 17.74
N GLY A 73 -11.27 -4.71 17.69
CA GLY A 73 -10.35 -5.08 18.76
C GLY A 73 -10.38 -4.14 19.97
N ALA A 74 -9.44 -4.31 20.89
CA ALA A 74 -9.33 -3.48 22.09
C ALA A 74 -9.00 -2.02 21.77
N LYS A 75 -9.49 -1.08 22.59
CA LYS A 75 -9.12 0.34 22.49
C LYS A 75 -7.69 0.59 22.96
N ASN A 76 -7.11 1.69 22.51
CA ASN A 76 -5.77 2.16 22.93
C ASN A 76 -4.67 1.11 22.68
N LYS A 77 -4.76 0.41 21.54
CA LYS A 77 -3.72 -0.52 21.08
C LYS A 77 -3.33 -0.17 19.65
N TYR A 78 -2.04 -0.29 19.39
CA TYR A 78 -1.48 -0.30 18.05
C TYR A 78 -1.60 -1.73 17.49
N VAL A 79 -2.24 -1.86 16.34
CA VAL A 79 -2.33 -3.13 15.59
C VAL A 79 -2.18 -2.77 14.11
N TYR A 80 -1.02 -3.06 13.55
CA TYR A 80 -0.79 -2.86 12.11
C TYR A 80 -1.87 -3.56 11.30
N SER A 81 -2.54 -2.85 10.41
CA SER A 81 -3.72 -3.35 9.71
C SER A 81 -3.76 -2.89 8.26
N ASP A 82 -3.81 -3.85 7.33
CA ASP A 82 -4.06 -3.62 5.92
C ASP A 82 -5.46 -3.05 5.69
N ASN A 83 -6.43 -3.50 6.51
CA ASN A 83 -7.81 -3.02 6.43
C ASN A 83 -7.92 -1.52 6.65
N ASP A 84 -7.05 -0.93 7.48
CA ASP A 84 -6.97 0.53 7.67
C ASP A 84 -6.72 1.24 6.35
N PHE A 85 -5.72 0.79 5.60
CA PHE A 85 -5.31 1.43 4.36
C PHE A 85 -6.19 1.06 3.17
N ILE A 86 -6.82 -0.12 3.16
CA ILE A 86 -7.89 -0.44 2.22
C ILE A 86 -9.02 0.58 2.36
N LEU A 87 -9.49 0.85 3.60
CA LEU A 87 -10.53 1.84 3.85
C LEU A 87 -10.10 3.26 3.49
N LEU A 88 -8.84 3.66 3.78
CA LEU A 88 -8.32 4.98 3.37
C LEU A 88 -8.32 5.14 1.85
N GLY A 89 -7.91 4.11 1.10
CA GLY A 89 -8.01 4.11 -0.35
C GLY A 89 -9.45 4.34 -0.82
N LYS A 90 -10.41 3.65 -0.23
CA LYS A 90 -11.85 3.82 -0.55
C LYS A 90 -12.40 5.19 -0.15
N ILE A 91 -11.90 5.79 0.94
CA ILE A 91 -12.24 7.16 1.32
C ILE A 91 -11.74 8.16 0.27
N VAL A 92 -10.51 8.00 -0.22
CA VAL A 92 -9.97 8.84 -1.32
C VAL A 92 -10.86 8.73 -2.56
N GLU A 93 -11.24 7.52 -2.97
CA GLU A 93 -12.13 7.29 -4.11
C GLU A 93 -13.50 7.95 -3.92
N ALA A 94 -14.11 7.78 -2.75
CA ALA A 94 -15.42 8.34 -2.43
C ALA A 94 -15.44 9.89 -2.43
N ILE A 95 -14.37 10.52 -1.94
CA ILE A 95 -14.29 11.98 -1.85
C ILE A 95 -13.92 12.60 -3.20
N SER A 96 -13.01 11.96 -3.95
CA SER A 96 -12.48 12.52 -5.20
C SER A 96 -13.32 12.20 -6.43
N GLY A 97 -14.12 11.13 -6.38
CA GLY A 97 -14.83 10.59 -7.55
C GLY A 97 -13.90 9.91 -8.57
N LEU A 98 -12.61 9.71 -8.22
CA LEU A 98 -11.61 9.02 -9.04
C LEU A 98 -11.21 7.71 -8.37
N THR A 99 -10.77 6.72 -9.15
CA THR A 99 -10.10 5.57 -8.57
C THR A 99 -8.76 5.99 -7.94
N LEU A 100 -8.26 5.23 -6.95
CA LEU A 100 -7.05 5.58 -6.21
C LEU A 100 -5.84 5.76 -7.13
N ASP A 101 -5.68 4.90 -8.12
CA ASP A 101 -4.61 5.01 -9.13
C ASP A 101 -4.75 6.28 -9.97
N GLN A 102 -5.96 6.60 -10.45
CA GLN A 102 -6.22 7.83 -11.19
C GLN A 102 -5.96 9.07 -10.34
N PHE A 103 -6.39 9.05 -9.07
CA PHE A 103 -6.17 10.16 -8.16
C PHE A 103 -4.67 10.40 -7.92
N ALA A 104 -3.92 9.34 -7.60
CA ALA A 104 -2.48 9.42 -7.34
C ALA A 104 -1.70 9.84 -8.60
N GLN A 105 -2.02 9.25 -9.75
CA GLN A 105 -1.37 9.58 -11.03
C GLN A 105 -1.58 11.04 -11.40
N LYS A 106 -2.82 11.53 -11.34
CA LYS A 106 -3.20 12.89 -11.75
C LYS A 106 -2.64 13.97 -10.82
N ASN A 107 -2.69 13.73 -9.49
CA ASN A 107 -2.41 14.77 -8.51
C ASN A 107 -0.94 14.78 -8.04
N PHE A 108 -0.24 13.63 -8.14
CA PHE A 108 1.13 13.49 -7.66
C PHE A 108 2.08 12.97 -8.73
N TYR A 109 1.94 11.73 -9.19
CA TYR A 109 2.99 11.07 -9.96
C TYR A 109 3.34 11.80 -11.25
N ASN A 110 2.35 12.17 -12.06
CA ASN A 110 2.59 12.91 -13.31
C ASN A 110 3.21 14.29 -13.04
N LYS A 111 2.76 14.99 -12.00
CA LYS A 111 3.24 16.33 -11.69
C LYS A 111 4.65 16.34 -11.13
N ILE A 112 4.99 15.35 -10.30
CA ILE A 112 6.32 15.19 -9.70
C ILE A 112 7.33 14.66 -10.74
N GLY A 113 6.86 14.04 -11.84
CA GLY A 113 7.73 13.41 -12.85
C GLY A 113 8.01 11.93 -12.57
N MET A 114 7.18 11.26 -11.75
CA MET A 114 7.30 9.84 -11.40
C MET A 114 6.64 8.96 -12.48
N TYR A 115 7.22 8.96 -13.68
CA TYR A 115 6.59 8.32 -14.85
C TYR A 115 6.61 6.78 -14.82
N SER A 116 7.45 6.17 -14.02
CA SER A 116 7.49 4.72 -13.83
C SER A 116 6.65 4.22 -12.66
N THR A 117 6.10 5.14 -11.85
CA THR A 117 5.32 4.80 -10.66
C THR A 117 3.84 4.64 -11.00
N GLY A 118 3.19 3.66 -10.39
CA GLY A 118 1.74 3.45 -10.48
C GLY A 118 1.31 2.01 -10.27
N PHE A 119 0.02 1.80 -10.33
CA PHE A 119 -0.60 0.48 -10.21
C PHE A 119 -0.67 -0.23 -11.57
N ASN A 120 -0.81 -1.55 -11.55
CA ASN A 120 -0.99 -2.37 -12.76
C ASN A 120 0.02 -2.03 -13.88
N PRO A 121 1.33 -2.14 -13.66
CA PRO A 121 2.35 -1.64 -14.58
C PRO A 121 2.31 -2.33 -15.96
N ARG A 122 1.74 -3.52 -16.09
CA ARG A 122 1.51 -4.21 -17.36
C ARG A 122 0.69 -3.41 -18.37
N ASN A 123 -0.14 -2.47 -17.90
CA ASN A 123 -0.92 -1.60 -18.77
C ASN A 123 -0.04 -0.52 -19.46
N ARG A 124 1.21 -0.35 -19.01
CA ARG A 124 2.12 0.72 -19.45
C ARG A 124 3.48 0.22 -19.91
N PHE A 125 3.93 -0.92 -19.38
CA PHE A 125 5.27 -1.43 -19.61
C PHE A 125 5.23 -2.86 -20.14
N GLN A 126 6.23 -3.20 -20.96
CA GLN A 126 6.45 -4.57 -21.41
C GLN A 126 6.97 -5.43 -20.26
N ALA A 127 6.76 -6.75 -20.36
CA ALA A 127 7.10 -7.67 -19.27
C ALA A 127 8.58 -7.64 -18.89
N GLU A 128 9.46 -7.42 -19.85
CA GLU A 128 10.92 -7.35 -19.67
C GLU A 128 11.37 -6.17 -18.81
N CYS A 129 10.51 -5.17 -18.65
CA CYS A 129 10.74 -4.00 -17.79
C CYS A 129 10.25 -4.22 -16.35
N LEU A 130 9.63 -5.36 -16.05
CA LEU A 130 9.00 -5.65 -14.77
C LEU A 130 9.75 -6.74 -14.04
N VAL A 131 10.09 -6.49 -12.78
CA VAL A 131 10.70 -7.50 -11.91
C VAL A 131 9.61 -8.48 -11.45
N PRO A 132 9.86 -9.80 -11.44
CA PRO A 132 8.95 -10.76 -10.83
C PRO A 132 8.71 -10.43 -9.35
N THR A 133 7.45 -10.50 -8.90
CA THR A 133 7.08 -10.16 -7.52
C THR A 133 7.23 -11.34 -6.58
N GLU A 134 6.85 -12.52 -7.04
CA GLU A 134 6.99 -13.77 -6.28
C GLU A 134 6.82 -15.02 -7.17
N THR A 135 7.17 -16.18 -6.63
CA THR A 135 6.72 -17.49 -7.13
C THR A 135 5.63 -18.00 -6.21
N ASP A 136 4.37 -17.80 -6.61
CA ASP A 136 3.20 -18.18 -5.82
C ASP A 136 2.86 -19.65 -6.02
N ASN A 137 3.03 -20.45 -4.98
CA ASN A 137 2.79 -21.91 -4.99
C ASN A 137 1.51 -22.33 -4.22
N TYR A 138 0.71 -21.36 -3.74
CA TYR A 138 -0.41 -21.66 -2.85
C TYR A 138 -1.75 -21.07 -3.29
N PHE A 139 -1.74 -20.04 -4.15
CA PHE A 139 -2.96 -19.36 -4.64
C PHE A 139 -3.00 -19.26 -6.15
N ARG A 140 -1.99 -18.62 -6.79
CA ARG A 140 -1.97 -18.36 -8.24
C ARG A 140 -1.19 -19.41 -9.03
N HIS A 141 -0.35 -20.20 -8.36
CA HIS A 141 0.47 -21.31 -8.92
C HIS A 141 1.31 -20.90 -10.12
N GLN A 142 1.95 -19.74 -10.05
CA GLN A 142 2.78 -19.18 -11.11
C GLN A 142 3.79 -18.17 -10.57
N THR A 143 4.81 -17.85 -11.37
CA THR A 143 5.65 -16.67 -11.12
C THR A 143 4.83 -15.43 -11.46
N VAL A 144 4.53 -14.62 -10.45
CA VAL A 144 3.75 -13.39 -10.58
C VAL A 144 4.69 -12.28 -11.04
N MET A 145 4.34 -11.61 -12.14
CA MET A 145 5.15 -10.53 -12.72
C MET A 145 4.26 -9.43 -13.28
N GLY A 146 4.40 -8.22 -12.74
CA GLY A 146 3.57 -7.07 -13.12
C GLY A 146 2.13 -7.13 -12.62
N ASP A 147 1.78 -8.15 -11.85
CA ASP A 147 0.61 -8.22 -10.99
C ASP A 147 1.10 -8.10 -9.53
N VAL A 148 0.33 -7.53 -8.63
CA VAL A 148 0.74 -7.29 -7.25
C VAL A 148 0.96 -8.59 -6.49
N HIS A 149 1.98 -8.62 -5.60
CA HIS A 149 2.24 -9.76 -4.72
C HIS A 149 1.03 -10.03 -3.80
N ASP A 150 0.58 -9.02 -3.07
CA ASP A 150 -0.50 -9.13 -2.10
C ASP A 150 -1.81 -9.62 -2.74
N GLU A 151 -2.35 -10.72 -2.22
CA GLU A 151 -3.52 -11.38 -2.78
C GLU A 151 -4.79 -10.53 -2.60
N GLY A 152 -4.91 -9.82 -1.46
CA GLY A 152 -6.02 -8.93 -1.19
C GLY A 152 -6.03 -7.75 -2.17
N ALA A 153 -4.88 -7.13 -2.40
CA ALA A 153 -4.75 -6.05 -3.38
C ALA A 153 -5.01 -6.55 -4.80
N ALA A 154 -4.55 -7.76 -5.16
CA ALA A 154 -4.87 -8.38 -6.46
C ALA A 154 -6.38 -8.55 -6.63
N MET A 155 -7.09 -9.00 -5.59
CA MET A 155 -8.55 -9.12 -5.56
C MET A 155 -9.25 -7.75 -5.60
N PHE A 156 -8.59 -6.66 -5.20
CA PHE A 156 -9.02 -5.27 -5.41
C PHE A 156 -8.54 -4.69 -6.75
N ARG A 157 -8.47 -5.50 -7.82
CA ARG A 157 -8.08 -5.09 -9.18
C ARG A 157 -6.62 -4.60 -9.27
N GLY A 158 -5.75 -5.02 -8.34
CA GLY A 158 -4.37 -4.56 -8.25
C GLY A 158 -4.21 -3.11 -7.76
N VAL A 159 -5.30 -2.48 -7.28
CA VAL A 159 -5.31 -1.08 -6.81
C VAL A 159 -5.88 -1.02 -5.39
N SER A 160 -5.02 -0.81 -4.41
CA SER A 160 -5.46 -0.70 -3.01
C SER A 160 -4.54 0.22 -2.20
N GLY A 161 -5.05 0.75 -1.11
CA GLY A 161 -4.28 1.68 -0.26
C GLY A 161 -3.16 1.01 0.55
N HIS A 162 -3.21 -0.32 0.74
CA HIS A 162 -2.21 -1.05 1.51
C HIS A 162 -1.11 -1.68 0.65
N ALA A 163 -1.40 -1.99 -0.63
CA ALA A 163 -0.45 -2.64 -1.53
C ALA A 163 -0.81 -2.40 -3.01
N GLY A 164 0.08 -2.77 -3.94
CA GLY A 164 -0.16 -2.72 -5.38
C GLY A 164 0.62 -1.65 -6.14
N LEU A 165 1.35 -0.79 -5.45
CA LEU A 165 2.17 0.23 -6.10
C LEU A 165 3.48 -0.39 -6.62
N PHE A 166 3.79 -0.11 -7.88
CA PHE A 166 5.09 -0.39 -8.51
C PHE A 166 5.83 0.92 -8.74
N SER A 167 7.15 0.90 -8.58
CA SER A 167 7.99 2.08 -8.75
C SER A 167 9.44 1.69 -9.05
N ASN A 168 10.32 2.67 -9.10
CA ASN A 168 11.77 2.51 -9.11
C ASN A 168 12.43 3.49 -8.12
N ALA A 169 13.72 3.33 -7.89
CA ALA A 169 14.45 4.13 -6.90
C ALA A 169 14.47 5.63 -7.26
N TYR A 170 14.55 5.97 -8.55
CA TYR A 170 14.56 7.36 -9.00
C TYR A 170 13.22 8.05 -8.70
N ASP A 171 12.11 7.46 -9.11
CA ASP A 171 10.77 8.03 -8.87
C ASP A 171 10.49 8.20 -7.37
N LEU A 172 10.84 7.19 -6.57
CA LEU A 172 10.69 7.27 -5.11
C LEU A 172 11.56 8.39 -4.51
N SER A 173 12.77 8.61 -5.05
CA SER A 173 13.62 9.71 -4.60
C SER A 173 13.01 11.08 -4.88
N LEU A 174 12.30 11.26 -5.99
CA LEU A 174 11.58 12.51 -6.30
C LEU A 174 10.48 12.79 -5.28
N LEU A 175 9.68 11.78 -4.93
CA LEU A 175 8.63 11.92 -3.92
C LEU A 175 9.22 12.29 -2.56
N TYR A 176 10.24 11.57 -2.12
CA TYR A 176 10.85 11.82 -0.82
C TYR A 176 11.64 13.13 -0.79
N GLN A 177 12.22 13.56 -1.93
CA GLN A 177 12.83 14.89 -2.03
C GLN A 177 11.77 16.00 -1.90
N MET A 178 10.62 15.84 -2.52
CA MET A 178 9.48 16.77 -2.35
C MET A 178 9.07 16.85 -0.87
N LEU A 179 9.02 15.72 -0.17
CA LEU A 179 8.70 15.68 1.26
C LEU A 179 9.80 16.36 2.11
N LEU A 180 11.09 16.10 1.85
CA LEU A 180 12.21 16.75 2.54
C LEU A 180 12.22 18.27 2.33
N ASN A 181 11.83 18.73 1.17
CA ASN A 181 11.73 20.17 0.83
C ASN A 181 10.45 20.81 1.41
N GLY A 182 9.75 20.15 2.34
CA GLY A 182 8.53 20.69 2.95
C GLY A 182 7.37 20.81 1.97
N GLY A 183 7.27 19.91 1.00
CA GLY A 183 6.16 19.80 0.05
C GLY A 183 6.38 20.53 -1.27
N GLU A 184 7.63 20.83 -1.63
CA GLU A 184 7.99 21.52 -2.87
C GLU A 184 9.03 20.74 -3.68
N LEU A 185 8.91 20.74 -4.99
CA LEU A 185 9.89 20.17 -5.90
C LEU A 185 9.95 21.00 -7.19
N ASN A 186 11.15 21.32 -7.66
CA ASN A 186 11.39 22.09 -8.90
C ASN A 186 10.63 23.42 -8.98
N GLY A 187 10.44 24.09 -7.81
CA GLY A 187 9.74 25.37 -7.72
C GLY A 187 8.20 25.24 -7.71
N GLU A 188 7.65 24.05 -7.76
CA GLU A 188 6.21 23.78 -7.64
C GLU A 188 5.88 23.24 -6.25
N ARG A 189 4.84 23.82 -5.63
CA ARG A 189 4.34 23.39 -4.31
C ARG A 189 3.18 22.42 -4.45
N TYR A 190 3.38 21.20 -3.92
CA TYR A 190 2.40 20.11 -3.91
C TYR A 190 1.64 20.05 -2.58
N LEU A 191 2.35 20.27 -1.48
CA LEU A 191 1.81 20.17 -0.12
C LEU A 191 2.33 21.35 0.72
N LYS A 192 1.57 21.73 1.75
CA LYS A 192 2.01 22.77 2.71
C LYS A 192 3.06 22.18 3.67
N PRO A 193 4.07 22.96 4.11
CA PRO A 193 5.06 22.51 5.07
C PRO A 193 4.44 21.99 6.37
N GLU A 194 3.37 22.63 6.84
CA GLU A 194 2.64 22.21 8.05
C GLU A 194 2.02 20.81 7.88
N THR A 195 1.52 20.51 6.67
CA THR A 195 0.98 19.19 6.34
C THR A 195 2.08 18.14 6.39
N ILE A 196 3.24 18.40 5.77
CA ILE A 196 4.38 17.48 5.82
C ILE A 196 4.79 17.26 7.28
N LYS A 197 4.98 18.31 8.05
CA LYS A 197 5.34 18.23 9.47
C LYS A 197 4.31 17.41 10.26
N LEU A 198 3.02 17.64 10.04
CA LEU A 198 1.96 16.90 10.71
C LEU A 198 2.06 15.39 10.42
N PHE A 199 2.23 15.00 9.16
CA PHE A 199 2.22 13.59 8.78
C PHE A 199 3.51 12.85 9.17
N THR A 200 4.65 13.51 9.15
CA THR A 200 5.96 12.90 9.42
C THR A 200 6.43 13.01 10.88
N SER A 201 5.70 13.72 11.75
CA SER A 201 5.98 13.78 13.19
C SER A 201 5.45 12.53 13.91
N TYR A 202 5.93 12.30 15.14
CA TYR A 202 5.29 11.34 16.06
C TYR A 202 3.90 11.85 16.41
N ASN A 203 2.88 11.03 16.19
CA ASN A 203 1.47 11.40 16.37
C ASN A 203 0.72 10.46 17.31
N SER A 204 1.44 9.59 18.03
CA SER A 204 0.85 8.57 18.90
C SER A 204 1.63 8.44 20.19
N ASP A 205 0.91 8.29 21.30
CA ASP A 205 1.50 7.99 22.62
C ASP A 205 1.71 6.48 22.84
N ILE A 206 1.16 5.64 21.95
CA ILE A 206 1.22 4.17 22.09
C ILE A 206 2.03 3.48 21.00
N SER A 207 2.48 4.22 19.99
CA SER A 207 3.32 3.70 18.92
C SER A 207 4.26 4.79 18.39
N ARG A 208 5.34 4.37 17.72
CA ARG A 208 6.30 5.28 17.07
C ARG A 208 5.76 5.95 15.81
N ARG A 209 4.51 5.74 15.41
CA ARG A 209 3.99 6.16 14.10
C ARG A 209 3.77 7.68 13.94
N GLY A 210 4.09 8.17 12.73
CA GLY A 210 3.47 9.35 12.14
C GLY A 210 2.18 8.96 11.41
N LEU A 211 1.52 9.92 10.79
CA LEU A 211 0.28 9.65 10.04
C LEU A 211 0.61 8.95 8.70
N GLY A 212 0.49 7.63 8.69
CA GLY A 212 0.84 6.79 7.53
C GLY A 212 2.33 6.49 7.38
N PHE A 213 3.21 7.14 8.14
CA PHE A 213 4.67 6.88 8.13
C PHE A 213 5.11 6.06 9.33
N ASP A 214 6.15 5.26 9.14
CA ASP A 214 6.92 4.68 10.24
C ASP A 214 8.05 5.63 10.65
N LYS A 215 8.52 5.50 11.90
CA LYS A 215 9.53 6.36 12.50
C LYS A 215 10.54 5.54 13.30
N PRO A 216 11.74 6.11 13.60
CA PRO A 216 12.66 5.47 14.52
C PRO A 216 11.98 5.16 15.87
N GLU A 217 12.31 4.03 16.48
CA GLU A 217 11.86 3.74 17.84
C GLU A 217 12.67 4.57 18.86
N MET A 218 11.97 5.23 19.77
CA MET A 218 12.60 6.05 20.82
C MET A 218 12.92 5.25 22.10
N ASN A 219 12.20 4.14 22.31
CA ASN A 219 12.48 3.27 23.45
C ASN A 219 13.64 2.33 23.12
N PRO A 220 14.79 2.41 23.83
CA PRO A 220 15.97 1.59 23.55
C PRO A 220 15.74 0.08 23.79
N ASP A 221 14.71 -0.28 24.54
CA ASP A 221 14.35 -1.67 24.82
C ASP A 221 13.48 -2.31 23.73
N LYS A 222 13.16 -1.55 22.67
CA LYS A 222 12.35 -2.02 21.53
C LYS A 222 13.13 -2.00 20.23
N ASP A 223 12.79 -2.91 19.34
CA ASP A 223 13.35 -2.94 17.99
C ASP A 223 12.95 -1.71 17.18
N SER A 224 13.93 -1.08 16.56
CA SER A 224 13.74 0.02 15.62
C SER A 224 13.78 -0.50 14.19
N PRO A 225 12.95 0.04 13.27
CA PRO A 225 13.00 -0.30 11.86
C PRO A 225 14.24 0.27 11.14
N VAL A 226 15.02 1.08 11.84
CA VAL A 226 16.22 1.75 11.32
C VAL A 226 17.36 1.66 12.35
N CYS A 227 18.61 1.87 11.86
CA CYS A 227 19.77 1.89 12.74
C CYS A 227 19.75 3.09 13.69
N GLY A 228 20.48 2.99 14.81
CA GLY A 228 20.63 4.08 15.79
C GLY A 228 21.39 5.31 15.29
N CYS A 229 21.86 5.29 14.04
CA CYS A 229 22.60 6.41 13.43
C CYS A 229 21.71 7.45 12.73
N VAL A 230 20.41 7.18 12.57
CA VAL A 230 19.46 8.13 11.99
C VAL A 230 18.91 9.10 13.02
N SER A 231 18.44 10.27 12.57
CA SER A 231 17.77 11.22 13.48
C SER A 231 16.34 10.78 13.80
N TYR A 232 15.82 11.20 14.95
CA TYR A 232 14.41 11.00 15.30
C TYR A 232 13.44 11.80 14.40
N LEU A 233 13.94 12.69 13.54
CA LEU A 233 13.15 13.35 12.51
C LEU A 233 12.90 12.44 11.31
N SER A 234 13.67 11.35 11.17
CA SER A 234 13.51 10.42 10.06
C SER A 234 12.12 9.83 9.98
N PHE A 235 11.68 9.55 8.76
CA PHE A 235 10.40 8.94 8.44
C PHE A 235 10.52 8.10 7.19
N GLY A 236 9.71 7.07 7.09
CA GLY A 236 9.71 6.18 5.93
C GLY A 236 8.72 5.05 6.09
N HIS A 237 8.92 3.99 5.35
CA HIS A 237 8.18 2.74 5.50
C HIS A 237 8.93 1.57 4.86
N THR A 238 8.64 0.36 5.32
CA THR A 238 9.06 -0.90 4.70
C THR A 238 7.91 -1.49 3.90
N GLY A 239 8.22 -2.17 2.80
CA GLY A 239 7.26 -2.98 2.05
C GLY A 239 7.38 -4.46 2.41
N PHE A 240 6.28 -5.19 2.32
CA PHE A 240 6.22 -6.63 2.58
C PHE A 240 7.20 -7.44 1.71
N THR A 241 7.43 -6.98 0.48
CA THR A 241 8.33 -7.62 -0.50
C THR A 241 9.83 -7.34 -0.25
N GLY A 242 10.21 -6.78 0.90
CA GLY A 242 11.60 -6.47 1.24
C GLY A 242 12.07 -5.08 0.83
N THR A 243 11.21 -4.28 0.23
CA THR A 243 11.51 -2.91 -0.18
C THR A 243 11.42 -1.93 0.99
N LEU A 244 12.13 -0.81 0.91
CA LEU A 244 11.97 0.28 1.88
C LEU A 244 12.40 1.63 1.30
N VAL A 245 11.80 2.70 1.84
CA VAL A 245 12.24 4.08 1.60
C VAL A 245 12.24 4.84 2.92
N TRP A 246 13.35 5.54 3.20
CA TRP A 246 13.49 6.38 4.38
C TRP A 246 14.13 7.72 4.04
N ALA A 247 13.68 8.78 4.72
CA ALA A 247 14.30 10.10 4.65
C ALA A 247 14.73 10.55 6.06
N ASP A 248 15.90 11.18 6.14
CA ASP A 248 16.42 11.85 7.34
C ASP A 248 16.52 13.35 7.07
N PRO A 249 15.57 14.18 7.55
CA PRO A 249 15.59 15.61 7.32
C PRO A 249 16.81 16.32 7.89
N SER A 250 17.37 15.83 9.01
CA SER A 250 18.54 16.47 9.64
C SER A 250 19.82 16.23 8.85
N LYS A 251 19.87 15.20 8.03
CA LYS A 251 21.01 14.85 7.19
C LYS A 251 20.78 15.13 5.71
N GLN A 252 19.57 15.58 5.34
CA GLN A 252 19.14 15.75 3.95
C GLN A 252 19.41 14.48 3.12
N LEU A 253 19.10 13.32 3.70
CA LEU A 253 19.42 12.01 3.15
C LEU A 253 18.12 11.26 2.82
N ILE A 254 18.10 10.64 1.64
CA ILE A 254 17.08 9.67 1.23
C ILE A 254 17.79 8.33 1.01
N TYR A 255 17.22 7.27 1.56
CA TYR A 255 17.67 5.90 1.36
C TYR A 255 16.54 5.08 0.74
N VAL A 256 16.79 4.51 -0.43
CA VAL A 256 15.85 3.64 -1.15
C VAL A 256 16.52 2.28 -1.33
N PHE A 257 15.84 1.23 -0.92
CA PHE A 257 16.24 -0.15 -1.17
C PHE A 257 15.07 -0.89 -1.81
N LEU A 258 15.32 -1.51 -2.94
CA LEU A 258 14.35 -2.31 -3.69
C LEU A 258 14.98 -3.67 -3.97
N SER A 259 14.30 -4.75 -3.61
CA SER A 259 14.74 -6.13 -3.79
C SER A 259 13.78 -6.89 -4.73
#